data_304a080dc258928a78a1374f2d543fd1
#
_entry.id   304a080dc258928a78a1374f2d543fd1
#
_cell.length_a   1.000
_cell.length_b   1.000
_cell.length_c   1.000
_cell.angle_alpha   90.00
_cell.angle_beta   90.00
_cell.angle_gamma   90.00
#
_symmetry.space_group_name_H-M   'P 1'
#
loop_
_entity.id
_entity.type
_entity.pdbx_description
1 polymer ?
#
loop_
_entity_poly.entity_id
_entity_poly.type
_entity_poly.pdbx_seq_one_letter_code
_entity_poly.pdbx_strand_id
1 'polypeptide(L)'
;LDDGFQHLRVARNANLLIVNPEQPFWEDAPIPSGRLREASSAATRADGFLIVRADTEAARGLHNRFPEHPRFELTRQIPCCWPLGQEIPRAWPSTESNEATEIRFKGSAFAFAGIARPERFFEDLEADGVTLKGQYAFPDHHEFRAQDVTRVVRMAQECGADTLVTTEKDAVRLPNKAFPGPLWVWGYRLQTSSPETLVSWLKDLTGLSSLPDAA
;
A
#
# COMPACT_ATOMS: atom_id res chain seq x y z
N LEU A 1 1.58 8.48 -13.54
CA LEU A 1 1.75 9.63 -12.66
C LEU A 1 1.02 9.32 -11.35
N ASP A 2 1.76 9.18 -10.25
CA ASP A 2 1.20 8.96 -8.92
C ASP A 2 0.67 10.29 -8.34
N ASP A 3 -0.46 10.22 -7.59
CA ASP A 3 -1.21 11.38 -7.05
C ASP A 3 -1.46 12.50 -8.10
N GLY A 4 -1.65 12.09 -9.35
CA GLY A 4 -1.70 13.00 -10.49
C GLY A 4 -3.11 13.47 -10.89
N PHE A 5 -4.18 13.04 -10.23
CA PHE A 5 -5.54 13.25 -10.67
C PHE A 5 -5.92 14.75 -10.81
N GLN A 6 -5.43 15.61 -9.92
CA GLN A 6 -5.64 17.05 -9.94
C GLN A 6 -4.67 17.82 -10.87
N HIS A 7 -3.66 17.18 -11.45
CA HIS A 7 -2.71 17.85 -12.36
C HIS A 7 -3.28 18.00 -13.78
N LEU A 8 -4.28 18.84 -13.96
CA LEU A 8 -5.02 19.00 -15.22
C LEU A 8 -4.18 19.46 -16.42
N ARG A 9 -2.98 20.00 -16.19
CA ARG A 9 -2.07 20.47 -17.25
C ARG A 9 -1.23 19.35 -17.88
N VAL A 10 -1.21 18.18 -17.28
CA VAL A 10 -0.46 17.03 -17.77
C VAL A 10 -1.36 16.19 -18.68
N ALA A 11 -0.98 16.07 -19.94
CA ALA A 11 -1.67 15.18 -20.86
C ALA A 11 -1.52 13.71 -20.40
N ARG A 12 -2.60 12.97 -20.47
CA ARG A 12 -2.64 11.58 -20.05
C ARG A 12 -3.63 10.79 -20.89
N ASN A 13 -3.34 9.52 -21.11
CA ASN A 13 -4.17 8.64 -21.90
C ASN A 13 -5.27 7.96 -21.08
N ALA A 14 -5.07 7.87 -19.77
CA ALA A 14 -6.03 7.29 -18.84
C ALA A 14 -5.94 7.94 -17.46
N ASN A 15 -7.08 8.11 -16.80
CA ASN A 15 -7.22 8.56 -15.42
C ASN A 15 -7.86 7.45 -14.59
N LEU A 16 -7.06 6.76 -13.80
CA LEU A 16 -7.56 5.79 -12.83
C LEU A 16 -7.62 6.39 -11.45
N LEU A 17 -8.74 6.28 -10.79
CA LEU A 17 -8.90 6.74 -9.42
C LEU A 17 -8.95 5.54 -8.48
N ILE A 18 -7.97 5.46 -7.57
CA ILE A 18 -7.96 4.44 -6.52
C ILE A 18 -8.93 4.88 -5.42
N VAL A 19 -9.82 3.98 -5.05
CA VAL A 19 -10.86 4.23 -4.06
C VAL A 19 -10.71 3.28 -2.90
N ASN A 20 -10.63 3.83 -1.69
CA ASN A 20 -10.78 3.07 -0.46
C ASN A 20 -12.21 3.22 0.06
N PRO A 21 -13.07 2.18 0.00
CA PRO A 21 -14.45 2.26 0.45
C PRO A 21 -14.63 2.58 1.93
N GLU A 22 -13.64 2.31 2.77
CA GLU A 22 -13.68 2.68 4.20
C GLU A 22 -13.60 4.20 4.42
N GLN A 23 -13.24 4.94 3.37
CA GLN A 23 -13.19 6.40 3.37
C GLN A 23 -13.83 6.93 2.08
N PRO A 24 -15.15 6.83 1.99
CA PRO A 24 -15.89 7.21 0.79
C PRO A 24 -15.72 8.70 0.52
N PHE A 25 -14.94 9.05 -0.51
CA PHE A 25 -14.71 10.44 -0.88
C PHE A 25 -16.00 11.18 -1.28
N TRP A 26 -17.00 10.44 -1.73
CA TRP A 26 -18.30 11.02 -2.12
C TRP A 26 -19.18 11.44 -0.95
N GLU A 27 -18.82 11.09 0.27
CA GLU A 27 -19.44 11.52 1.52
C GLU A 27 -18.64 12.62 2.23
N ASP A 28 -17.51 13.02 1.64
CA ASP A 28 -16.63 14.03 2.19
C ASP A 28 -16.75 15.36 1.41
N ALA A 29 -16.25 16.42 1.99
CA ALA A 29 -16.33 17.78 1.46
C ALA A 29 -14.91 18.32 1.12
N PRO A 30 -14.83 19.32 0.23
CA PRO A 30 -13.59 20.04 0.01
C PRO A 30 -13.09 20.79 1.25
N ILE A 31 -11.77 20.99 1.32
CA ILE A 31 -11.12 21.86 2.31
C ILE A 31 -11.77 23.26 2.25
N PRO A 32 -12.10 23.90 3.40
CA PRO A 32 -11.77 23.51 4.77
C PRO A 32 -12.81 22.64 5.48
N SER A 33 -13.95 22.35 4.86
CA SER A 33 -15.05 21.64 5.49
C SER A 33 -14.84 20.13 5.57
N GLY A 34 -13.94 19.57 4.77
CA GLY A 34 -13.57 18.17 4.72
C GLY A 34 -12.12 18.00 4.28
N ARG A 35 -11.78 16.81 3.76
CA ARG A 35 -10.42 16.42 3.39
C ARG A 35 -10.14 16.50 1.88
N LEU A 36 -11.16 16.73 1.07
CA LEU A 36 -10.99 16.70 -0.37
C LEU A 36 -10.29 17.96 -0.88
N ARG A 37 -9.43 17.81 -1.88
CA ARG A 37 -8.79 18.94 -2.59
C ARG A 37 -9.75 19.61 -3.58
N GLU A 38 -10.78 18.88 -4.05
CA GLU A 38 -11.81 19.35 -4.96
C GLU A 38 -13.14 18.62 -4.70
N ALA A 39 -14.22 19.11 -5.26
CA ALA A 39 -15.54 18.48 -5.06
C ALA A 39 -15.57 17.03 -5.53
N SER A 40 -16.31 16.16 -4.87
CA SER A 40 -16.43 14.74 -5.21
C SER A 40 -16.94 14.50 -6.64
N SER A 41 -17.69 15.45 -7.21
CA SER A 41 -18.12 15.42 -8.63
C SER A 41 -16.94 15.44 -9.61
N ALA A 42 -15.77 15.90 -9.21
CA ALA A 42 -14.58 15.87 -10.04
C ALA A 42 -14.15 14.43 -10.44
N ALA A 43 -14.59 13.42 -9.68
CA ALA A 43 -14.36 12.02 -9.99
C ALA A 43 -15.00 11.56 -11.32
N THR A 44 -15.95 12.32 -11.87
CA THR A 44 -16.48 12.08 -13.25
C THR A 44 -15.43 12.19 -14.34
N ARG A 45 -14.26 12.79 -14.05
CA ARG A 45 -13.11 12.83 -14.98
C ARG A 45 -12.30 11.54 -14.99
N ALA A 46 -12.56 10.62 -14.05
CA ALA A 46 -11.90 9.32 -14.07
C ALA A 46 -12.42 8.50 -15.25
N ASP A 47 -11.56 7.75 -15.89
CA ASP A 47 -11.96 6.78 -16.90
C ASP A 47 -12.41 5.47 -16.24
N GLY A 48 -11.96 5.19 -15.01
CA GLY A 48 -12.36 4.04 -14.22
C GLY A 48 -11.87 4.12 -12.77
N PHE A 49 -12.44 3.25 -11.94
CA PHE A 49 -12.11 3.14 -10.53
C PHE A 49 -11.42 1.82 -10.21
N LEU A 50 -10.36 1.90 -9.40
CA LEU A 50 -9.71 0.77 -8.76
C LEU A 50 -10.14 0.73 -7.29
N ILE A 51 -10.92 -0.26 -6.90
CA ILE A 51 -11.52 -0.33 -5.56
C ILE A 51 -10.74 -1.31 -4.71
N VAL A 52 -10.10 -0.81 -3.66
CA VAL A 52 -9.37 -1.64 -2.70
C VAL A 52 -10.35 -2.15 -1.65
N ARG A 53 -10.45 -3.48 -1.45
CA ARG A 53 -11.37 -4.11 -0.50
C ARG A 53 -12.85 -3.85 -0.84
N ALA A 54 -13.29 -4.35 -1.99
CA ALA A 54 -14.56 -4.02 -2.64
C ALA A 54 -15.85 -4.60 -2.01
N ASP A 55 -15.77 -5.40 -0.97
CA ASP A 55 -16.87 -6.16 -0.36
C ASP A 55 -17.79 -5.36 0.58
N THR A 56 -17.73 -4.04 0.52
CA THR A 56 -18.43 -3.16 1.44
C THR A 56 -19.67 -2.50 0.84
N GLU A 57 -20.60 -2.10 1.71
CA GLU A 57 -21.76 -1.25 1.33
C GLU A 57 -21.31 0.05 0.64
N ALA A 58 -20.16 0.57 1.03
CA ALA A 58 -19.57 1.74 0.42
C ALA A 58 -19.18 1.53 -1.05
N ALA A 59 -18.78 0.33 -1.45
CA ALA A 59 -18.53 0.01 -2.87
C ALA A 59 -19.82 0.11 -3.71
N ARG A 60 -20.97 -0.23 -3.12
CA ARG A 60 -22.29 -0.02 -3.75
C ARG A 60 -22.63 1.46 -3.87
N GLY A 61 -22.29 2.27 -2.88
CA GLY A 61 -22.44 3.73 -2.91
C GLY A 61 -21.71 4.37 -4.09
N LEU A 62 -20.49 3.91 -4.39
CA LEU A 62 -19.73 4.34 -5.56
C LEU A 62 -20.46 3.97 -6.87
N HIS A 63 -21.00 2.75 -6.96
CA HIS A 63 -21.75 2.31 -8.13
C HIS A 63 -22.96 3.19 -8.41
N ASN A 64 -23.75 3.50 -7.39
CA ASN A 64 -24.95 4.30 -7.53
C ASN A 64 -24.64 5.74 -7.98
N ARG A 65 -23.47 6.25 -7.60
CA ARG A 65 -23.06 7.62 -7.91
C ARG A 65 -22.39 7.76 -9.28
N PHE A 66 -21.67 6.73 -9.71
CA PHE A 66 -20.93 6.70 -10.97
C PHE A 66 -21.23 5.41 -11.75
N PRO A 67 -22.48 5.18 -12.19
CA PRO A 67 -22.90 3.91 -12.79
C PRO A 67 -22.19 3.57 -14.09
N GLU A 68 -21.82 4.58 -14.87
CA GLU A 68 -21.20 4.42 -16.20
C GLU A 68 -19.68 4.14 -16.15
N HIS A 69 -19.04 4.28 -14.96
CA HIS A 69 -17.61 4.13 -14.85
C HIS A 69 -17.25 2.65 -14.60
N PRO A 70 -16.34 2.08 -15.39
CA PRO A 70 -15.77 0.74 -15.13
C PRO A 70 -15.11 0.69 -13.75
N ARG A 71 -15.25 -0.46 -13.10
CA ARG A 71 -14.71 -0.70 -11.76
C ARG A 71 -13.95 -2.01 -11.75
N PHE A 72 -12.77 -1.97 -11.13
CA PHE A 72 -11.93 -3.13 -10.97
C PHE A 72 -11.60 -3.29 -9.49
N GLU A 73 -11.91 -4.47 -8.98
CA GLU A 73 -11.64 -4.79 -7.59
C GLU A 73 -10.18 -5.16 -7.40
N LEU A 74 -9.57 -4.59 -6.37
CA LEU A 74 -8.22 -4.89 -5.95
C LEU A 74 -8.26 -5.60 -4.61
N THR A 75 -7.73 -6.81 -4.59
CA THR A 75 -7.52 -7.58 -3.38
C THR A 75 -6.06 -7.51 -2.96
N ARG A 76 -5.83 -7.59 -1.66
CA ARG A 76 -4.48 -7.69 -1.11
C ARG A 76 -3.99 -9.13 -1.28
N GLN A 77 -2.83 -9.29 -1.88
CA GLN A 77 -2.13 -10.57 -1.91
C GLN A 77 -1.53 -10.88 -0.52
N ILE A 78 -1.16 -12.14 -0.34
CA ILE A 78 -0.43 -12.59 0.85
C ILE A 78 0.77 -11.67 1.07
N PRO A 79 0.93 -11.11 2.28
CA PRO A 79 2.07 -10.27 2.58
C PRO A 79 3.37 -11.09 2.57
N CYS A 80 4.43 -10.40 2.24
CA CYS A 80 5.76 -10.96 2.17
C CYS A 80 6.72 -10.11 3.00
N CYS A 81 7.68 -10.75 3.67
CA CYS A 81 8.75 -10.08 4.38
C CYS A 81 10.09 -10.45 3.74
N TRP A 82 10.98 -9.47 3.61
CA TRP A 82 12.36 -9.69 3.12
C TRP A 82 13.36 -8.85 3.94
N PRO A 83 14.61 -9.31 4.05
CA PRO A 83 15.63 -8.55 4.76
C PRO A 83 15.92 -7.21 4.07
N LEU A 84 16.13 -6.16 4.86
CA LEU A 84 16.57 -4.87 4.34
C LEU A 84 17.88 -5.04 3.54
N GLY A 85 17.94 -4.39 2.38
CA GLY A 85 19.10 -4.44 1.48
C GLY A 85 19.08 -5.58 0.46
N GLN A 86 18.10 -6.45 0.52
CA GLN A 86 17.78 -7.37 -0.57
C GLN A 86 16.81 -6.74 -1.56
N GLU A 87 16.86 -7.19 -2.81
CA GLU A 87 15.89 -6.77 -3.81
C GLU A 87 14.48 -7.23 -3.43
N ILE A 88 13.49 -6.40 -3.77
CA ILE A 88 12.08 -6.77 -3.65
C ILE A 88 11.87 -8.07 -4.45
N PRO A 89 11.21 -9.09 -3.87
CA PRO A 89 10.98 -10.34 -4.59
C PRO A 89 10.29 -10.10 -5.94
N ARG A 90 10.93 -10.51 -7.04
CA ARG A 90 10.35 -10.37 -8.39
C ARG A 90 9.11 -11.24 -8.56
N ALA A 91 9.15 -12.44 -8.00
CA ALA A 91 8.00 -13.33 -7.92
C ALA A 91 7.32 -13.13 -6.57
N TRP A 92 6.16 -12.47 -6.57
CA TRP A 92 5.34 -12.37 -5.39
C TRP A 92 4.63 -13.72 -5.14
N PRO A 93 4.52 -14.19 -3.89
CA PRO A 93 3.81 -15.46 -3.63
C PRO A 93 2.40 -15.42 -4.23
N SER A 94 2.07 -16.37 -5.08
CA SER A 94 0.71 -16.52 -5.61
C SER A 94 -0.08 -17.49 -4.74
N THR A 95 -1.38 -17.27 -4.64
CA THR A 95 -2.29 -18.17 -3.92
C THR A 95 -2.37 -19.57 -4.54
N GLU A 96 -1.91 -19.74 -5.79
CA GLU A 96 -1.96 -20.99 -6.52
C GLU A 96 -0.70 -21.86 -6.34
N SER A 97 0.41 -21.29 -5.91
CA SER A 97 1.62 -22.06 -5.63
C SER A 97 1.57 -22.56 -4.17
N ASN A 98 1.43 -23.85 -3.96
CA ASN A 98 1.66 -24.52 -2.68
C ASN A 98 3.11 -24.35 -2.15
N GLU A 99 3.96 -23.75 -2.93
CA GLU A 99 5.30 -23.25 -2.59
C GLU A 99 5.25 -21.75 -2.35
N ALA A 100 4.30 -21.28 -1.51
CA ALA A 100 4.45 -19.97 -0.92
C ALA A 100 5.77 -20.03 -0.14
N THR A 101 6.83 -19.55 -0.76
CA THR A 101 8.08 -19.24 -0.08
C THR A 101 7.72 -18.14 0.90
N GLU A 102 7.18 -18.57 2.05
CA GLU A 102 6.94 -17.70 3.18
C GLU A 102 8.31 -17.20 3.61
N ILE A 103 8.77 -16.14 2.96
CA ILE A 103 9.91 -15.39 3.48
C ILE A 103 9.37 -14.67 4.70
N ARG A 104 9.27 -15.42 5.80
CA ARG A 104 8.92 -14.89 7.11
C ARG A 104 10.13 -15.05 8.01
N PHE A 105 10.42 -14.02 8.77
CA PHE A 105 11.36 -14.17 9.87
C PHE A 105 10.76 -15.11 10.94
N LYS A 106 11.63 -15.80 11.65
CA LYS A 106 11.25 -16.65 12.79
C LYS A 106 11.37 -15.82 14.07
N GLY A 107 10.42 -16.00 14.99
CA GLY A 107 10.46 -15.38 16.30
C GLY A 107 9.53 -14.16 16.42
N SER A 108 9.84 -13.31 17.38
CA SER A 108 9.09 -12.11 17.69
C SER A 108 9.69 -10.85 17.06
N ALA A 109 8.86 -9.85 16.84
CA ALA A 109 9.28 -8.60 16.19
C ALA A 109 9.01 -7.36 17.04
N PHE A 110 9.81 -6.34 16.82
CA PHE A 110 9.50 -4.95 17.13
C PHE A 110 9.21 -4.22 15.83
N ALA A 111 8.00 -3.67 15.70
CA ALA A 111 7.57 -2.97 14.49
C ALA A 111 7.73 -1.46 14.62
N PHE A 112 8.14 -0.77 13.56
CA PHE A 112 8.12 0.69 13.51
C PHE A 112 7.70 1.19 12.14
N ALA A 113 7.02 2.35 12.12
CA ALA A 113 6.57 2.97 10.88
C ALA A 113 6.44 4.49 11.01
N GLY A 114 6.72 5.20 9.91
CA GLY A 114 6.54 6.64 9.73
C GLY A 114 5.60 6.93 8.55
N ILE A 115 4.42 6.32 8.59
CA ILE A 115 3.34 6.46 7.59
C ILE A 115 2.09 7.03 8.24
N ALA A 116 1.13 7.51 7.43
CA ALA A 116 -0.08 8.19 7.90
C ALA A 116 -0.96 7.35 8.85
N ARG A 117 -0.89 6.02 8.77
CA ARG A 117 -1.69 5.09 9.60
C ARG A 117 -0.86 3.92 10.06
N PRO A 118 0.06 4.14 10.99
CA PRO A 118 0.96 3.10 11.47
C PRO A 118 0.23 1.99 12.22
N GLU A 119 -0.88 2.31 12.90
CA GLU A 119 -1.69 1.35 13.66
C GLU A 119 -2.16 0.21 12.73
N ARG A 120 -2.55 0.55 11.51
CA ARG A 120 -3.01 -0.42 10.51
C ARG A 120 -1.91 -1.39 10.09
N PHE A 121 -0.69 -0.90 9.97
CA PHE A 121 0.47 -1.76 9.69
C PHE A 121 0.74 -2.72 10.84
N PHE A 122 0.60 -2.28 12.08
CA PHE A 122 0.78 -3.13 13.25
C PHE A 122 -0.32 -4.20 13.36
N GLU A 123 -1.58 -3.81 13.16
CA GLU A 123 -2.73 -4.74 13.09
C GLU A 123 -2.57 -5.77 11.96
N ASP A 124 -2.12 -5.33 10.79
CA ASP A 124 -1.86 -6.18 9.65
C ASP A 124 -0.78 -7.23 9.95
N LEU A 125 0.31 -6.85 10.63
CA LEU A 125 1.37 -7.77 11.06
C LEU A 125 0.83 -8.84 12.03
N GLU A 126 0.04 -8.44 13.01
CA GLU A 126 -0.56 -9.36 13.98
C GLU A 126 -1.56 -10.30 13.30
N ALA A 127 -2.39 -9.78 12.38
CA ALA A 127 -3.32 -10.58 11.59
C ALA A 127 -2.61 -11.63 10.71
N ASP A 128 -1.38 -11.30 10.25
CA ASP A 128 -0.51 -12.21 9.50
C ASP A 128 0.26 -13.19 10.41
N GLY A 129 -0.02 -13.19 11.72
CA GLY A 129 0.56 -14.12 12.70
C GLY A 129 1.93 -13.72 13.23
N VAL A 130 2.37 -12.45 13.03
CA VAL A 130 3.60 -11.94 13.62
C VAL A 130 3.39 -11.65 15.11
N THR A 131 4.24 -12.21 15.95
CA THR A 131 4.24 -11.89 17.39
C THR A 131 4.95 -10.57 17.63
N LEU A 132 4.20 -9.48 17.85
CA LEU A 132 4.77 -8.19 18.21
C LEU A 132 5.10 -8.12 19.69
N LYS A 133 6.37 -7.83 20.03
CA LYS A 133 6.83 -7.52 21.40
C LYS A 133 6.74 -6.03 21.72
N GLY A 134 6.67 -5.20 20.69
CA GLY A 134 6.50 -3.77 20.81
C GLY A 134 6.37 -3.11 19.45
N GLN A 135 5.97 -1.85 19.48
CA GLN A 135 5.78 -1.05 18.27
C GLN A 135 6.08 0.42 18.53
N TYR A 136 6.47 1.15 17.49
CA TYR A 136 6.73 2.57 17.57
C TYR A 136 6.27 3.30 16.30
N ALA A 137 5.40 4.29 16.47
CA ALA A 137 4.93 5.15 15.39
C ALA A 137 5.75 6.44 15.34
N PHE A 138 6.38 6.71 14.20
CA PHE A 138 6.95 8.01 13.89
C PHE A 138 5.88 8.90 13.22
N PRO A 139 6.06 10.22 13.20
CA PRO A 139 5.22 11.10 12.38
C PRO A 139 5.20 10.67 10.91
N ASP A 140 4.10 10.94 10.22
CA ASP A 140 4.01 10.66 8.78
C ASP A 140 5.11 11.38 8.00
N HIS A 141 5.65 10.71 6.99
CA HIS A 141 6.79 11.18 6.19
C HIS A 141 8.08 11.46 6.98
N HIS A 142 8.26 10.78 8.13
CA HIS A 142 9.45 10.99 8.97
C HIS A 142 10.76 10.77 8.21
N GLU A 143 11.69 11.70 8.38
CA GLU A 143 13.07 11.58 7.89
C GLU A 143 13.91 10.83 8.92
N PHE A 144 14.17 9.57 8.68
CA PHE A 144 14.91 8.73 9.61
C PHE A 144 16.39 9.15 9.71
N ARG A 145 16.87 9.31 10.92
CA ARG A 145 18.26 9.64 11.26
C ARG A 145 18.90 8.51 12.07
N ALA A 146 20.22 8.53 12.18
CA ALA A 146 20.95 7.52 12.96
C ALA A 146 20.46 7.38 14.41
N GLN A 147 20.04 8.48 15.03
CA GLN A 147 19.48 8.48 16.38
C GLN A 147 18.13 7.72 16.46
N ASP A 148 17.31 7.75 15.39
CA ASP A 148 16.06 7.02 15.34
C ASP A 148 16.30 5.53 15.22
N VAL A 149 17.29 5.13 14.41
CA VAL A 149 17.76 3.75 14.33
C VAL A 149 18.21 3.25 15.69
N THR A 150 19.07 4.03 16.40
CA THR A 150 19.53 3.68 17.75
C THR A 150 18.36 3.53 18.71
N ARG A 151 17.37 4.40 18.61
CA ARG A 151 16.16 4.35 19.45
C ARG A 151 15.39 3.06 19.24
N VAL A 152 15.02 2.72 18.00
CA VAL A 152 14.20 1.52 17.73
C VAL A 152 14.94 0.24 18.05
N VAL A 153 16.26 0.19 17.82
CA VAL A 153 17.10 -0.96 18.20
C VAL A 153 17.10 -1.15 19.73
N ARG A 154 17.29 -0.07 20.49
CA ARG A 154 17.22 -0.13 21.96
C ARG A 154 15.86 -0.61 22.44
N MET A 155 14.77 -0.05 21.90
CA MET A 155 13.42 -0.44 22.30
C MET A 155 13.15 -1.92 21.98
N ALA A 156 13.61 -2.42 20.84
CA ALA A 156 13.50 -3.83 20.47
C ALA A 156 14.27 -4.74 21.46
N GLN A 157 15.48 -4.34 21.87
CA GLN A 157 16.26 -5.06 22.87
C GLN A 157 15.59 -5.06 24.24
N GLU A 158 15.07 -3.92 24.68
CA GLU A 158 14.38 -3.76 25.97
C GLU A 158 13.13 -4.65 26.07
N CYS A 159 12.40 -4.85 24.98
CA CYS A 159 11.21 -5.72 24.98
C CYS A 159 11.53 -7.19 24.59
N GLY A 160 12.78 -7.52 24.29
CA GLY A 160 13.21 -8.87 23.93
C GLY A 160 12.67 -9.34 22.58
N ALA A 161 12.57 -8.45 21.60
CA ALA A 161 12.22 -8.81 20.23
C ALA A 161 13.43 -9.39 19.49
N ASP A 162 13.18 -10.44 18.71
CA ASP A 162 14.23 -11.13 17.94
C ASP A 162 14.65 -10.35 16.70
N THR A 163 13.74 -9.54 16.14
CA THR A 163 13.97 -8.78 14.91
C THR A 163 13.21 -7.46 14.88
N LEU A 164 13.60 -6.59 13.94
CA LEU A 164 12.90 -5.36 13.59
C LEU A 164 12.10 -5.55 12.30
N VAL A 165 10.92 -4.91 12.23
CA VAL A 165 10.10 -4.89 11.00
C VAL A 165 9.65 -3.48 10.69
N THR A 166 9.68 -3.10 9.41
CA THR A 166 9.21 -1.80 8.93
C THR A 166 8.49 -1.93 7.59
N THR A 167 7.89 -0.84 7.10
CA THR A 167 7.18 -0.81 5.81
C THR A 167 8.14 -0.61 4.62
N GLU A 168 7.70 -0.97 3.39
CA GLU A 168 8.43 -0.64 2.16
C GLU A 168 8.71 0.86 2.03
N LYS A 169 7.73 1.71 2.38
CA LYS A 169 7.85 3.17 2.29
C LYS A 169 8.92 3.72 3.23
N ASP A 170 9.02 3.15 4.40
CA ASP A 170 10.01 3.59 5.38
C ASP A 170 11.39 3.02 5.09
N ALA A 171 11.47 1.79 4.60
CA ALA A 171 12.72 1.13 4.26
C ALA A 171 13.59 1.95 3.30
N VAL A 172 12.98 2.61 2.29
CA VAL A 172 13.71 3.45 1.33
C VAL A 172 14.19 4.78 1.92
N ARG A 173 13.64 5.19 3.06
CA ARG A 173 14.02 6.44 3.76
C ARG A 173 15.03 6.20 4.88
N LEU A 174 15.32 4.93 5.19
CA LEU A 174 16.28 4.61 6.23
C LEU A 174 17.68 5.01 5.81
N PRO A 175 18.50 5.56 6.72
CA PRO A 175 19.87 5.89 6.40
C PRO A 175 20.64 4.62 6.03
N ASN A 176 21.22 4.61 4.83
CA ASN A 176 22.05 3.50 4.35
C ASN A 176 23.15 3.17 5.37
N LYS A 177 23.18 1.92 5.83
CA LYS A 177 24.28 1.27 6.56
C LYS A 177 24.19 1.03 8.06
N ALA A 178 23.08 1.23 8.75
CA ALA A 178 23.22 1.27 10.20
C ALA A 178 22.17 0.51 11.02
N PHE A 179 21.66 -0.61 10.52
CA PHE A 179 20.92 -1.47 11.45
C PHE A 179 21.84 -2.57 11.99
N PRO A 180 22.15 -2.54 13.29
CA PRO A 180 23.03 -3.53 13.93
C PRO A 180 22.28 -4.83 14.26
N GLY A 181 21.47 -5.32 13.34
CA GLY A 181 20.68 -6.54 13.52
C GLY A 181 19.74 -6.81 12.35
N PRO A 182 19.00 -7.91 12.38
CA PRO A 182 18.07 -8.24 11.31
C PRO A 182 16.91 -7.24 11.30
N LEU A 183 16.80 -6.49 10.20
CA LEU A 183 15.67 -5.66 9.88
C LEU A 183 14.95 -6.22 8.66
N TRP A 184 13.68 -6.46 8.79
CA TRP A 184 12.83 -6.96 7.74
C TRP A 184 11.90 -5.88 7.22
N VAL A 185 11.69 -5.90 5.92
CA VAL A 185 10.73 -5.05 5.23
C VAL A 185 9.47 -5.87 5.01
N TRP A 186 8.33 -5.32 5.39
CA TRP A 186 7.04 -5.94 5.19
C TRP A 186 6.28 -5.20 4.08
N GLY A 187 5.74 -5.96 3.14
CA GLY A 187 4.99 -5.42 2.04
C GLY A 187 3.93 -6.38 1.54
N TYR A 188 3.03 -5.85 0.72
CA TYR A 188 2.01 -6.62 0.02
C TYR A 188 1.82 -6.08 -1.39
N ARG A 189 1.18 -6.85 -2.25
CA ARG A 189 0.77 -6.40 -3.58
C ARG A 189 -0.75 -6.36 -3.65
N LEU A 190 -1.24 -5.49 -4.50
CA LEU A 190 -2.64 -5.48 -4.88
C LEU A 190 -2.79 -6.24 -6.20
N GLN A 191 -3.78 -7.11 -6.25
CA GLN A 191 -4.11 -7.89 -7.44
C GLN A 191 -5.58 -7.67 -7.76
N THR A 192 -5.90 -7.55 -9.04
CA THR A 192 -7.29 -7.57 -9.47
C THR A 192 -7.78 -9.00 -9.66
N SER A 193 -9.05 -9.24 -9.34
CA SER A 193 -9.72 -10.52 -9.61
C SER A 193 -9.89 -10.80 -11.12
N SER A 194 -9.75 -9.78 -11.96
CA SER A 194 -9.95 -9.88 -13.41
C SER A 194 -8.82 -9.17 -14.17
N PRO A 195 -7.57 -9.67 -14.11
CA PRO A 195 -6.42 -9.00 -14.71
C PRO A 195 -6.55 -8.84 -16.23
N GLU A 196 -7.06 -9.87 -16.92
CA GLU A 196 -7.24 -9.84 -18.38
C GLU A 196 -8.25 -8.76 -18.80
N THR A 197 -9.35 -8.62 -18.04
CA THR A 197 -10.38 -7.59 -18.29
C THR A 197 -9.81 -6.20 -18.09
N LEU A 198 -9.05 -5.97 -17.01
CA LEU A 198 -8.41 -4.68 -16.74
C LEU A 198 -7.39 -4.34 -17.85
N VAL A 199 -6.55 -5.31 -18.24
CA VAL A 199 -5.53 -5.11 -19.27
C VAL A 199 -6.17 -4.84 -20.62
N SER A 200 -7.20 -5.59 -21.03
CA SER A 200 -7.93 -5.35 -22.27
C SER A 200 -8.55 -3.97 -22.30
N TRP A 201 -9.24 -3.60 -21.23
CA TRP A 201 -9.85 -2.28 -21.12
C TRP A 201 -8.82 -1.14 -21.17
N LEU A 202 -7.67 -1.30 -20.50
CA LEU A 202 -6.58 -0.30 -20.57
C LEU A 202 -6.01 -0.16 -21.97
N LYS A 203 -5.84 -1.26 -22.70
CA LYS A 203 -5.37 -1.24 -24.11
C LYS A 203 -6.36 -0.50 -25.00
N ASP A 204 -7.65 -0.79 -24.86
CA ASP A 204 -8.69 -0.13 -25.63
C ASP A 204 -8.73 1.38 -25.35
N LEU A 205 -8.64 1.76 -24.06
CA LEU A 205 -8.66 3.15 -23.63
C LEU A 205 -7.43 3.93 -24.10
N THR A 206 -6.26 3.34 -24.05
CA THR A 206 -4.99 4.01 -24.34
C THR A 206 -4.52 3.88 -25.78
N GLY A 207 -5.11 2.97 -26.56
CA GLY A 207 -4.68 2.62 -27.91
C GLY A 207 -3.33 1.89 -27.97
N LEU A 208 -2.83 1.36 -26.84
CA LEU A 208 -1.57 0.64 -26.76
C LEU A 208 -1.75 -0.83 -27.15
N SER A 209 -0.93 -1.32 -28.06
CA SER A 209 -0.94 -2.75 -28.47
C SER A 209 -0.35 -3.67 -27.40
N SER A 210 0.55 -3.16 -26.56
CA SER A 210 1.12 -3.84 -25.38
C SER A 210 1.30 -2.85 -24.25
N LEU A 211 1.09 -3.30 -23.01
CA LEU A 211 1.52 -2.52 -21.84
C LEU A 211 3.03 -2.72 -21.67
N PRO A 212 3.78 -1.67 -21.26
CA PRO A 212 5.18 -1.86 -20.92
C PRO A 212 5.31 -2.84 -19.76
N ASP A 213 6.30 -3.72 -19.83
CA ASP A 213 6.62 -4.62 -18.72
C ASP A 213 6.88 -3.78 -17.47
N ALA A 214 6.34 -4.23 -16.34
CA ALA A 214 6.59 -3.59 -15.06
C ALA A 214 8.09 -3.69 -14.75
N ALA A 215 8.76 -2.54 -14.67
CA ALA A 215 10.17 -2.42 -14.32
C ALA A 215 10.41 -2.72 -12.85
#